data_ba8442bc064d5064ee8e173e4e207e38
#
_entry.id   ba8442bc064d5064ee8e173e4e207e38
#
_cell.length_a   1.000
_cell.length_b   1.000
_cell.length_c   1.000
_cell.angle_alpha   90.00
_cell.angle_beta   90.00
_cell.angle_gamma   90.00
#
_symmetry.space_group_name_H-M   'P 1'
#
loop_
_entity.id
_entity.type
_entity.pdbx_description
1 polymer ?
#
loop_
_entity_poly.entity_id
_entity_poly.type
_entity_poly.pdbx_seq_one_letter_code
_entity_poly.pdbx_strand_id
1 'polypeptide(L)'
;MPQSMIYSKSAEYAIRAFVHLAQVPEGKFAMVKNIAEEEKIPAHFLAKILQQLARKGLLRSSKGPTGGFALRVDPGEIRLLDIVEALDGLAPYQQCASGLSECSDEMPCSMHDSWVALRGRIMDYLGRNTIADLNKALEVKKKNLAATKQRKTRRAAAAKRA
;
A
#
# COMPACT_ATOMS: atom_id res chain seq x y z
N MET A 1 7.71 -12.60 7.14
CA MET A 1 7.13 -11.96 5.94
C MET A 1 8.22 -11.20 5.23
N PRO A 2 8.43 -11.37 3.92
CA PRO A 2 9.42 -10.59 3.19
C PRO A 2 9.05 -9.10 3.28
N GLN A 3 10.04 -8.27 3.56
CA GLN A 3 9.87 -6.81 3.51
C GLN A 3 9.83 -6.36 2.05
N SER A 4 9.01 -5.37 1.74
CA SER A 4 9.11 -4.68 0.47
C SER A 4 10.50 -4.03 0.36
N MET A 5 11.16 -4.20 -0.78
CA MET A 5 12.48 -3.59 -1.03
C MET A 5 12.38 -2.10 -1.38
N ILE A 6 11.16 -1.59 -1.64
CA ILE A 6 10.93 -0.25 -2.18
C ILE A 6 10.48 0.74 -1.09
N TYR A 7 9.79 0.28 -0.04
CA TYR A 7 9.26 1.12 1.03
C TYR A 7 9.18 0.33 2.35
N SER A 8 9.00 1.06 3.45
CA SER A 8 8.98 0.49 4.79
C SER A 8 7.77 -0.44 5.03
N LYS A 9 7.86 -1.22 6.10
CA LYS A 9 6.73 -2.04 6.58
C LYS A 9 5.54 -1.19 7.00
N SER A 10 5.79 0.01 7.49
CA SER A 10 4.75 0.99 7.83
C SER A 10 3.98 1.43 6.58
N ALA A 11 4.69 1.74 5.49
CA ALA A 11 4.06 2.09 4.22
C ALA A 11 3.29 0.90 3.61
N GLU A 12 3.82 -0.32 3.69
CA GLU A 12 3.10 -1.53 3.27
C GLU A 12 1.76 -1.69 4.03
N TYR A 13 1.79 -1.54 5.35
CA TYR A 13 0.58 -1.63 6.18
C TYR A 13 -0.41 -0.51 5.85
N ALA A 14 0.08 0.70 5.63
CA ALA A 14 -0.74 1.82 5.21
C ALA A 14 -1.43 1.56 3.87
N ILE A 15 -0.69 1.13 2.85
CA ILE A 15 -1.25 0.81 1.52
C ILE A 15 -2.36 -0.22 1.64
N ARG A 16 -2.16 -1.30 2.39
CA ARG A 16 -3.18 -2.32 2.63
C ARG A 16 -4.42 -1.76 3.33
N ALA A 17 -4.23 -0.94 4.37
CA ALA A 17 -5.32 -0.27 5.06
C ALA A 17 -6.09 0.69 4.15
N PHE A 18 -5.41 1.42 3.25
CA PHE A 18 -6.05 2.31 2.29
C PHE A 18 -6.90 1.55 1.27
N VAL A 19 -6.42 0.40 0.79
CA VAL A 19 -7.22 -0.48 -0.08
C VAL A 19 -8.45 -1.00 0.65
N HIS A 20 -8.35 -1.36 1.92
CA HIS A 20 -9.50 -1.72 2.74
C HIS A 20 -10.47 -0.53 2.87
N LEU A 21 -9.97 0.66 3.17
CA LEU A 21 -10.79 1.88 3.29
C LEU A 21 -11.47 2.26 1.98
N ALA A 22 -10.86 1.95 0.83
CA ALA A 22 -11.47 2.17 -0.49
C ALA A 22 -12.71 1.30 -0.75
N GLN A 23 -12.93 0.24 0.04
CA GLN A 23 -14.11 -0.62 -0.04
C GLN A 23 -15.22 -0.19 0.94
N VAL A 24 -14.93 0.77 1.82
CA VAL A 24 -15.91 1.31 2.79
C VAL A 24 -16.84 2.27 2.06
N PRO A 25 -18.17 2.16 2.23
CA PRO A 25 -19.13 3.07 1.62
C PRO A 25 -18.84 4.53 1.96
N GLU A 26 -19.11 5.41 1.02
CA GLU A 26 -18.92 6.86 1.21
C GLU A 26 -19.64 7.35 2.47
N GLY A 27 -19.01 8.25 3.21
CA GLY A 27 -19.53 8.81 4.46
C GLY A 27 -19.41 7.87 5.67
N LYS A 28 -18.98 6.62 5.51
CA LYS A 28 -18.73 5.70 6.61
C LYS A 28 -17.27 5.73 7.06
N PHE A 29 -17.06 5.31 8.31
CA PHE A 29 -15.72 5.15 8.90
C PHE A 29 -15.49 3.68 9.25
N ALA A 30 -14.27 3.20 9.05
CA ALA A 30 -13.86 1.88 9.49
C ALA A 30 -13.05 1.98 10.79
N MET A 31 -13.39 1.15 11.77
CA MET A 31 -12.65 1.06 13.02
C MET A 31 -11.29 0.40 12.78
N VAL A 32 -10.25 0.92 13.42
CA VAL A 32 -8.88 0.36 13.32
C VAL A 32 -8.86 -1.14 13.63
N LYS A 33 -9.63 -1.58 14.62
CA LYS A 33 -9.71 -2.98 15.01
C LYS A 33 -10.15 -3.87 13.85
N ASN A 34 -11.18 -3.48 13.13
CA ASN A 34 -11.70 -4.25 11.99
C ASN A 34 -10.68 -4.33 10.85
N ILE A 35 -10.07 -3.19 10.49
CA ILE A 35 -9.00 -3.16 9.47
C ILE A 35 -7.83 -4.05 9.91
N ALA A 36 -7.42 -3.96 11.15
CA ALA A 36 -6.29 -4.71 11.70
C ALA A 36 -6.54 -6.23 11.69
N GLU A 37 -7.75 -6.67 12.02
CA GLU A 37 -8.16 -8.09 12.01
C GLU A 37 -8.18 -8.64 10.58
N GLU A 38 -8.82 -7.94 9.63
CA GLU A 38 -8.91 -8.38 8.23
C GLU A 38 -7.54 -8.41 7.56
N GLU A 39 -6.74 -7.36 7.78
CA GLU A 39 -5.42 -7.23 7.17
C GLU A 39 -4.31 -7.96 7.95
N LYS A 40 -4.63 -8.56 9.11
CA LYS A 40 -3.66 -9.24 9.98
C LYS A 40 -2.47 -8.34 10.35
N ILE A 41 -2.77 -7.11 10.75
CA ILE A 41 -1.81 -6.11 11.19
C ILE A 41 -2.02 -5.86 12.69
N PRO A 42 -0.95 -5.69 13.49
CA PRO A 42 -1.13 -5.34 14.91
C PRO A 42 -1.87 -4.01 15.06
N ALA A 43 -3.02 -4.03 15.76
CA ALA A 43 -3.95 -2.90 15.82
C ALA A 43 -3.31 -1.62 16.40
N HIS A 44 -2.48 -1.74 17.44
CA HIS A 44 -1.79 -0.60 18.05
C HIS A 44 -0.79 0.06 17.09
N PHE A 45 -0.15 -0.71 16.23
CA PHE A 45 0.78 -0.22 15.24
C PHE A 45 0.05 0.47 14.09
N LEU A 46 -1.02 -0.18 13.58
CA LEU A 46 -1.87 0.39 12.55
C LEU A 46 -2.50 1.72 12.99
N ALA A 47 -2.96 1.80 14.25
CA ALA A 47 -3.54 3.03 14.80
C ALA A 47 -2.57 4.23 14.70
N LYS A 48 -1.29 4.03 15.04
CA LYS A 48 -0.26 5.08 14.94
C LYS A 48 -0.05 5.53 13.50
N ILE A 49 0.03 4.57 12.57
CA ILE A 49 0.19 4.85 11.13
C ILE A 49 -0.99 5.66 10.60
N LEU A 50 -2.24 5.22 10.86
CA LEU A 50 -3.42 5.90 10.36
C LEU A 50 -3.59 7.29 10.98
N GLN A 51 -3.26 7.47 12.26
CA GLN A 51 -3.23 8.79 12.89
C GLN A 51 -2.20 9.73 12.25
N GLN A 52 -1.02 9.23 11.92
CA GLN A 52 0.00 10.02 11.21
C GLN A 52 -0.52 10.46 9.83
N LEU A 53 -1.11 9.55 9.08
CA LEU A 53 -1.67 9.84 7.74
C LEU A 53 -2.88 10.78 7.79
N ALA A 54 -3.69 10.71 8.84
CA ALA A 54 -4.77 11.67 9.07
C ALA A 54 -4.22 13.08 9.34
N ARG A 55 -3.16 13.20 10.15
CA ARG A 55 -2.46 14.49 10.36
C ARG A 55 -1.83 15.04 9.09
N LYS A 56 -1.38 14.18 8.18
CA LYS A 56 -0.85 14.55 6.86
C LYS A 56 -1.97 14.85 5.83
N GLY A 57 -3.23 14.71 6.22
CA GLY A 57 -4.36 15.07 5.39
C GLY A 57 -4.79 14.02 4.35
N LEU A 58 -4.27 12.80 4.41
CA LEU A 58 -4.66 11.70 3.52
C LEU A 58 -5.91 10.97 4.00
N LEU A 59 -6.21 11.02 5.31
CA LEU A 59 -7.37 10.39 5.92
C LEU A 59 -8.20 11.41 6.71
N ARG A 60 -9.48 11.10 6.85
CA ARG A 60 -10.37 11.69 7.87
C ARG A 60 -10.43 10.74 9.07
N SER A 61 -10.48 11.29 10.27
CA SER A 61 -10.68 10.54 11.50
C SER A 61 -11.93 11.03 12.22
N SER A 62 -12.68 10.11 12.83
CA SER A 62 -13.83 10.40 13.66
C SER A 62 -13.69 9.70 15.00
N LYS A 63 -14.13 10.37 16.08
CA LYS A 63 -14.15 9.82 17.44
C LYS A 63 -15.51 9.17 17.72
N GLY A 64 -15.55 8.32 18.76
CA GLY A 64 -16.78 7.71 19.27
C GLY A 64 -16.96 6.24 18.86
N PRO A 65 -18.08 5.61 19.28
CA PRO A 65 -18.32 4.18 19.10
C PRO A 65 -18.40 3.75 17.62
N THR A 66 -18.85 4.64 16.74
CA THR A 66 -18.92 4.45 15.28
C THR A 66 -17.79 5.17 14.55
N GLY A 67 -16.80 5.65 15.29
CA GLY A 67 -15.65 6.37 14.75
C GLY A 67 -14.63 5.46 14.09
N GLY A 68 -13.57 6.05 13.58
CA GLY A 68 -12.50 5.34 12.89
C GLY A 68 -11.85 6.22 11.84
N PHE A 69 -11.48 5.62 10.72
CA PHE A 69 -10.83 6.29 9.61
C PHE A 69 -11.61 6.11 8.30
N ALA A 70 -11.54 7.11 7.43
CA ALA A 70 -12.05 7.08 6.07
C ALA A 70 -11.07 7.82 5.15
N LEU A 71 -11.08 7.50 3.86
CA LEU A 71 -10.32 8.25 2.88
C LEU A 71 -10.82 9.69 2.82
N ARG A 72 -9.90 10.64 2.61
CA ARG A 72 -10.24 12.05 2.50
C ARG A 72 -10.66 12.45 1.09
N VAL A 73 -10.06 11.81 0.09
CA VAL A 73 -10.27 12.03 -1.34
C VAL A 73 -10.54 10.70 -2.03
N ASP A 74 -10.90 10.75 -3.31
CA ASP A 74 -11.14 9.56 -4.11
C ASP A 74 -9.90 8.63 -4.12
N PRO A 75 -10.08 7.30 -4.03
CA PRO A 75 -8.96 6.35 -4.10
C PRO A 75 -8.11 6.47 -5.38
N GLY A 76 -8.68 6.98 -6.48
CA GLY A 76 -7.96 7.23 -7.73
C GLY A 76 -7.04 8.45 -7.68
N GLU A 77 -7.23 9.33 -6.69
CA GLU A 77 -6.38 10.49 -6.47
C GLU A 77 -5.24 10.21 -5.48
N ILE A 78 -5.26 9.06 -4.79
CA ILE A 78 -4.23 8.66 -3.81
C ILE A 78 -3.22 7.76 -4.50
N ARG A 79 -2.03 8.29 -4.75
CA ARG A 79 -0.91 7.53 -5.32
C ARG A 79 -0.15 6.79 -4.22
N LEU A 80 0.53 5.70 -4.56
CA LEU A 80 1.44 5.03 -3.63
C LEU A 80 2.53 5.98 -3.15
N LEU A 81 2.99 6.88 -4.02
CA LEU A 81 3.97 7.91 -3.69
C LEU A 81 3.54 8.78 -2.51
N ASP A 82 2.28 9.21 -2.47
CA ASP A 82 1.76 10.09 -1.43
C ASP A 82 1.81 9.43 -0.04
N ILE A 83 1.56 8.11 0.01
CA ILE A 83 1.62 7.32 1.25
C ILE A 83 3.08 7.11 1.68
N VAL A 84 3.95 6.73 0.73
CA VAL A 84 5.37 6.48 1.00
C VAL A 84 6.05 7.76 1.45
N GLU A 85 5.82 8.88 0.76
CA GLU A 85 6.36 10.19 1.14
C GLU A 85 5.90 10.62 2.55
N ALA A 86 4.63 10.39 2.88
CA ALA A 86 4.07 10.74 4.17
C ALA A 86 4.69 9.95 5.35
N LEU A 87 5.12 8.71 5.14
CA LEU A 87 5.62 7.83 6.19
C LEU A 87 7.14 7.71 6.21
N ASP A 88 7.75 7.51 5.05
CA ASP A 88 9.17 7.20 4.90
C ASP A 88 9.98 8.42 4.44
N GLY A 89 9.31 9.41 3.82
CA GLY A 89 9.98 10.49 3.09
C GLY A 89 10.57 10.00 1.77
N LEU A 90 11.11 10.93 0.99
CA LEU A 90 11.75 10.62 -0.31
C LEU A 90 13.29 10.65 -0.26
N ALA A 91 13.88 11.05 0.88
CA ALA A 91 15.32 11.12 1.06
C ALA A 91 16.06 9.82 0.70
N PRO A 92 15.58 8.61 1.05
CA PRO A 92 16.24 7.36 0.68
C PRO A 92 16.42 7.18 -0.83
N TYR A 93 15.52 7.74 -1.65
CA TYR A 93 15.60 7.65 -3.10
C TYR A 93 16.49 8.74 -3.73
N GLN A 94 16.87 9.76 -2.95
CA GLN A 94 17.73 10.85 -3.40
C GLN A 94 19.21 10.62 -3.09
N GLN A 95 19.49 9.72 -2.13
CA GLN A 95 20.83 9.40 -1.68
C GLN A 95 21.62 8.63 -2.74
N CYS A 96 22.95 8.74 -2.67
CA CYS A 96 23.85 7.96 -3.50
C CYS A 96 23.82 6.47 -3.10
N ALA A 97 23.66 5.57 -4.06
CA ALA A 97 23.67 4.12 -3.78
C ALA A 97 25.02 3.62 -3.26
N SER A 98 26.12 4.33 -3.57
CA SER A 98 27.46 4.01 -3.06
C SER A 98 27.76 4.60 -1.68
N GLY A 99 26.80 5.34 -1.07
CA GLY A 99 27.02 5.99 0.23
C GLY A 99 27.90 7.24 0.19
N LEU A 100 28.17 7.79 -0.98
CA LEU A 100 28.86 9.08 -1.10
C LEU A 100 27.97 10.22 -0.63
N SER A 101 28.58 11.31 -0.18
CA SER A 101 27.85 12.47 0.38
C SER A 101 26.90 13.13 -0.62
N GLU A 102 27.23 13.08 -1.90
CA GLU A 102 26.43 13.64 -2.98
C GLU A 102 26.30 12.67 -4.15
N CYS A 103 25.11 12.66 -4.77
CA CYS A 103 24.86 11.99 -6.03
C CYS A 103 24.74 13.07 -7.10
N SER A 104 25.84 13.38 -7.77
CA SER A 104 25.97 14.51 -8.71
C SER A 104 26.29 14.02 -10.11
N ASP A 105 25.67 14.66 -11.10
CA ASP A 105 25.97 14.43 -12.52
C ASP A 105 27.34 15.00 -12.92
N GLU A 106 27.88 15.96 -12.14
CA GLU A 106 29.19 16.57 -12.39
C GLU A 106 30.36 15.66 -12.01
N MET A 107 30.17 14.84 -10.95
CA MET A 107 31.18 13.86 -10.50
C MET A 107 30.51 12.50 -10.29
N PRO A 108 30.09 11.82 -11.36
CA PRO A 108 29.40 10.55 -11.26
C PRO A 108 30.32 9.42 -10.80
N CYS A 109 29.82 8.56 -9.90
CA CYS A 109 30.48 7.30 -9.59
C CYS A 109 30.15 6.24 -10.67
N SER A 110 30.84 5.09 -10.64
CA SER A 110 30.63 4.00 -11.59
C SER A 110 29.21 3.42 -11.62
N MET A 111 28.40 3.67 -10.57
CA MET A 111 27.02 3.19 -10.48
C MET A 111 25.97 4.30 -10.73
N HIS A 112 26.41 5.53 -10.97
CA HIS A 112 25.55 6.72 -11.04
C HIS A 112 24.40 6.56 -12.04
N ASP A 113 24.71 6.31 -13.31
CA ASP A 113 23.70 6.23 -14.38
C ASP A 113 22.69 5.12 -14.14
N SER A 114 23.18 3.95 -13.68
CA SER A 114 22.32 2.82 -13.36
C SER A 114 21.39 3.11 -12.18
N TRP A 115 21.91 3.81 -11.16
CA TRP A 115 21.14 4.22 -10.00
C TRP A 115 20.09 5.28 -10.34
N VAL A 116 20.45 6.29 -11.10
CA VAL A 116 19.52 7.36 -11.56
C VAL A 116 18.37 6.74 -12.37
N ALA A 117 18.69 5.83 -13.29
CA ALA A 117 17.68 5.13 -14.08
C ALA A 117 16.74 4.26 -13.21
N LEU A 118 17.31 3.51 -12.25
CA LEU A 118 16.51 2.68 -11.32
C LEU A 118 15.62 3.53 -10.42
N ARG A 119 16.18 4.57 -9.83
CA ARG A 119 15.44 5.54 -9.00
C ARG A 119 14.27 6.15 -9.76
N GLY A 120 14.49 6.58 -11.01
CA GLY A 120 13.44 7.11 -11.86
C GLY A 120 12.30 6.12 -12.08
N ARG A 121 12.61 4.84 -12.33
CA ARG A 121 11.60 3.79 -12.48
C ARG A 121 10.82 3.53 -11.19
N ILE A 122 11.47 3.58 -10.04
CA ILE A 122 10.79 3.44 -8.73
C ILE A 122 9.83 4.61 -8.52
N MET A 123 10.27 5.84 -8.75
CA MET A 123 9.43 7.03 -8.63
C MET A 123 8.25 7.01 -9.58
N ASP A 124 8.45 6.61 -10.83
CA ASP A 124 7.38 6.41 -11.80
C ASP A 124 6.38 5.34 -11.34
N TYR A 125 6.87 4.20 -10.84
CA TYR A 125 6.02 3.14 -10.31
C TYR A 125 5.15 3.65 -9.15
N LEU A 126 5.73 4.34 -8.18
CA LEU A 126 5.00 4.88 -7.03
C LEU A 126 4.03 5.99 -7.44
N GLY A 127 4.41 6.82 -8.40
CA GLY A 127 3.61 7.96 -8.86
C GLY A 127 2.44 7.60 -9.78
N ARG A 128 2.53 6.49 -10.53
CA ARG A 128 1.48 6.08 -11.48
C ARG A 128 0.44 5.15 -10.88
N ASN A 129 0.78 4.40 -9.84
CA ASN A 129 -0.14 3.44 -9.23
C ASN A 129 -0.96 4.11 -8.12
N THR A 130 -2.28 3.98 -8.20
CA THR A 130 -3.24 4.54 -7.23
C THR A 130 -3.82 3.46 -6.32
N ILE A 131 -4.44 3.86 -5.24
CA ILE A 131 -5.21 2.96 -4.37
C ILE A 131 -6.39 2.33 -5.11
N ALA A 132 -7.03 3.06 -6.04
CA ALA A 132 -8.09 2.52 -6.88
C ALA A 132 -7.59 1.37 -7.78
N ASP A 133 -6.40 1.50 -8.38
CA ASP A 133 -5.81 0.46 -9.22
C ASP A 133 -5.54 -0.81 -8.41
N LEU A 134 -4.98 -0.67 -7.21
CA LEU A 134 -4.74 -1.80 -6.31
C LEU A 134 -6.03 -2.47 -5.87
N ASN A 135 -7.05 -1.69 -5.50
CA ASN A 135 -8.35 -2.22 -5.10
C ASN A 135 -8.96 -3.04 -6.24
N LYS A 136 -9.00 -2.50 -7.45
CA LYS A 136 -9.50 -3.18 -8.65
C LYS A 136 -8.75 -4.49 -8.92
N ALA A 137 -7.42 -4.46 -8.83
CA ALA A 137 -6.59 -5.66 -9.03
C ALA A 137 -6.88 -6.74 -7.98
N LEU A 138 -7.07 -6.35 -6.72
CA LEU A 138 -7.40 -7.29 -5.64
C LEU A 138 -8.80 -7.90 -5.79
N GLU A 139 -9.79 -7.14 -6.24
CA GLU A 139 -11.12 -7.68 -6.53
C GLU A 139 -11.08 -8.74 -7.64
N VAL A 140 -10.36 -8.47 -8.71
CA VAL A 140 -10.16 -9.45 -9.80
C VAL A 140 -9.47 -10.71 -9.26
N LYS A 141 -8.42 -10.55 -8.45
CA LYS A 141 -7.70 -11.67 -7.84
C LYS A 141 -8.59 -12.50 -6.91
N LYS A 142 -9.41 -11.87 -6.09
CA LYS A 142 -10.39 -12.55 -5.20
C LYS A 142 -11.39 -13.38 -6.02
N LYS A 143 -11.95 -12.83 -7.10
CA LYS A 143 -12.88 -13.53 -8.01
C LYS A 143 -12.21 -14.74 -8.65
N ASN A 144 -10.99 -14.60 -9.15
CA ASN A 144 -10.23 -15.68 -9.79
C ASN A 144 -9.89 -16.81 -8.81
N LEU A 145 -9.51 -16.46 -7.56
CA LEU A 145 -9.24 -17.46 -6.52
C LEU A 145 -10.50 -18.25 -6.13
N ALA A 146 -11.65 -17.59 -6.02
CA ALA A 146 -12.93 -18.24 -5.73
C ALA A 146 -13.31 -19.24 -6.85
N ALA A 147 -13.20 -18.81 -8.11
CA ALA A 147 -13.46 -19.68 -9.27
C ALA A 147 -12.52 -20.90 -9.30
N THR A 148 -11.24 -20.70 -9.00
CA THR A 148 -10.24 -21.78 -8.95
C THR A 148 -10.56 -22.80 -7.84
N LYS A 149 -10.96 -22.32 -6.66
CA LYS A 149 -11.39 -23.21 -5.55
C LYS A 149 -12.60 -24.04 -5.94
N GLN A 150 -13.63 -23.44 -6.54
CA GLN A 150 -14.82 -24.15 -6.99
C GLN A 150 -14.49 -25.23 -8.03
N ARG A 151 -13.60 -24.93 -9.00
CA ARG A 151 -13.14 -25.93 -9.99
C ARG A 151 -12.44 -27.11 -9.34
N LYS A 152 -11.56 -26.87 -8.35
CA LYS A 152 -10.86 -27.91 -7.59
C LYS A 152 -11.85 -28.81 -6.83
N THR A 153 -12.84 -28.20 -6.15
CA THR A 153 -13.85 -28.93 -5.38
C THR A 153 -14.72 -29.80 -6.29
N ARG A 154 -15.17 -29.27 -7.46
CA ARG A 154 -15.94 -30.03 -8.45
C ARG A 154 -15.15 -31.23 -9.01
N ARG A 155 -13.86 -31.04 -9.33
CA ARG A 155 -12.99 -32.13 -9.81
C ARG A 155 -12.79 -33.21 -8.75
N ALA A 156 -12.57 -32.83 -7.48
CA ALA A 156 -12.43 -33.79 -6.39
C ALA A 156 -13.72 -34.58 -6.13
N ALA A 157 -14.90 -33.93 -6.24
CA ALA A 157 -16.20 -34.60 -6.10
C ALA A 157 -16.48 -35.56 -7.27
N ALA A 158 -16.10 -35.21 -8.48
CA ALA A 158 -16.25 -36.08 -9.65
C ALA A 158 -15.35 -37.34 -9.55
N ALA A 159 -14.10 -37.17 -9.10
CA ALA A 159 -13.15 -38.28 -8.90
C ALA A 159 -13.56 -39.27 -7.80
N LYS A 160 -14.39 -38.85 -6.82
CA LYS A 160 -14.94 -39.75 -5.78
C LYS A 160 -16.17 -40.56 -6.21
N ARG A 161 -16.78 -40.21 -7.35
CA ARG A 161 -17.97 -40.87 -7.88
C ARG A 161 -17.67 -41.87 -9.02
N ALA A 162 -16.44 -41.86 -9.51
CA ALA A 162 -15.91 -42.81 -10.48
C ALA A 162 -15.16 -43.95 -9.78
#